data_fa908d8843bf87ea1cd0fa0c44162ef3
#
_entry.id   fa908d8843bf87ea1cd0fa0c44162ef3
#
_cell.length_a   1.000
_cell.length_b   1.000
_cell.length_c   1.000
_cell.angle_alpha   90.00
_cell.angle_beta   90.00
_cell.angle_gamma   90.00
#
_symmetry.space_group_name_H-M   'P 1'
#
loop_
_entity.id
_entity.type
_entity.pdbx_description
1 polymer ?
#
loop_
_entity_poly.entity_id
_entity_poly.type
_entity_poly.pdbx_seq_one_letter_code
_entity_poly.pdbx_strand_id
1 'polypeptide(L)'
;SSIEKNTNYSFANGDICDYEFVGPLMKGNDAVVHFAAESHVDRSIADSDPFVQTNVLGTQTLLKAAMNNDVARFHHVSTDEVFGSLELNSTTKFSEKTPYDPRSPYSASKAASDHLVRAFHHTYGLPITISNCSNNFGPYHFPEKLIPLAITNLLEGLKVPIYGDGLYVRDWLYVEDHCEAIDVILKKGKSGETY
;
A
#
# COMPACT_ATOMS: atom_id res chain seq x y z
N SER A 1 -18.84 11.17 6.34
CA SER A 1 -18.64 10.89 4.90
C SER A 1 -19.94 10.37 4.28
N SER A 2 -20.09 10.44 2.97
CA SER A 2 -21.33 9.96 2.28
C SER A 2 -21.50 8.45 2.43
N ILE A 3 -20.44 7.71 2.64
CA ILE A 3 -20.45 6.25 2.73
C ILE A 3 -20.98 5.73 4.07
N GLU A 4 -20.82 6.49 5.16
CA GLU A 4 -21.28 6.09 6.51
C GLU A 4 -22.80 5.90 6.61
N LYS A 5 -23.55 6.51 5.69
CA LYS A 5 -25.01 6.37 5.60
C LYS A 5 -25.46 5.21 4.74
N ASN A 6 -24.51 4.50 4.10
CA ASN A 6 -24.83 3.35 3.25
C ASN A 6 -25.08 2.13 4.14
N THR A 7 -26.24 1.49 3.99
CA THR A 7 -26.61 0.31 4.77
C THR A 7 -25.73 -0.92 4.50
N ASN A 8 -25.00 -0.92 3.39
CA ASN A 8 -24.05 -1.97 3.02
C ASN A 8 -22.63 -1.69 3.55
N TYR A 9 -22.45 -0.59 4.27
CA TYR A 9 -21.16 -0.23 4.87
C TYR A 9 -21.15 -0.57 6.35
N SER A 10 -20.10 -1.23 6.81
CA SER A 10 -19.82 -1.43 8.23
C SER A 10 -18.35 -1.04 8.52
N PHE A 11 -18.11 -0.48 9.68
CA PHE A 11 -16.79 -0.09 10.13
C PHE A 11 -16.42 -0.88 11.39
N ALA A 12 -15.24 -1.50 11.37
CA ALA A 12 -14.65 -2.16 12.52
C ALA A 12 -13.25 -1.59 12.77
N ASN A 13 -12.97 -1.11 13.99
CA ASN A 13 -11.69 -0.55 14.37
C ASN A 13 -10.87 -1.56 15.15
N GLY A 14 -9.68 -1.92 14.66
CA GLY A 14 -8.80 -2.89 15.32
C GLY A 14 -7.45 -2.99 14.61
N ASP A 15 -6.59 -3.87 15.12
CA ASP A 15 -5.24 -4.11 14.61
C ASP A 15 -5.28 -5.28 13.61
N ILE A 16 -4.68 -5.09 12.43
CA ILE A 16 -4.54 -6.14 11.42
C ILE A 16 -3.61 -7.29 11.84
N CYS A 17 -2.80 -7.08 12.87
CA CYS A 17 -1.98 -8.12 13.48
C CYS A 17 -2.77 -9.06 14.40
N ASP A 18 -3.98 -8.66 14.82
CA ASP A 18 -4.85 -9.46 15.68
C ASP A 18 -5.72 -10.40 14.83
N TYR A 19 -5.35 -11.68 14.81
CA TYR A 19 -6.10 -12.68 14.04
C TYR A 19 -7.54 -12.88 14.59
N GLU A 20 -7.72 -12.82 15.90
CA GLU A 20 -9.05 -12.99 16.51
C GLU A 20 -10.00 -11.86 16.14
N PHE A 21 -9.44 -10.68 15.86
CA PHE A 21 -10.19 -9.55 15.34
C PHE A 21 -10.48 -9.68 13.83
N VAL A 22 -9.45 -9.91 13.00
CA VAL A 22 -9.60 -9.87 11.54
C VAL A 22 -10.23 -11.13 10.96
N GLY A 23 -10.02 -12.30 11.58
CA GLY A 23 -10.53 -13.57 11.09
C GLY A 23 -12.06 -13.58 10.93
N PRO A 24 -12.85 -13.22 11.94
CA PRO A 24 -14.31 -13.12 11.82
C PRO A 24 -14.78 -12.11 10.78
N LEU A 25 -14.03 -11.00 10.57
CA LEU A 25 -14.37 -10.00 9.57
C LEU A 25 -14.22 -10.49 8.13
N MET A 26 -13.39 -11.50 7.89
CA MET A 26 -13.19 -12.08 6.55
C MET A 26 -14.32 -13.01 6.12
N LYS A 27 -15.09 -13.53 7.09
CA LYS A 27 -16.13 -14.53 6.83
C LYS A 27 -17.23 -13.99 5.93
N GLY A 28 -17.46 -14.68 4.80
CA GLY A 28 -18.52 -14.34 3.85
C GLY A 28 -18.20 -13.14 2.95
N ASN A 29 -16.97 -12.65 2.96
CA ASN A 29 -16.52 -11.63 2.02
C ASN A 29 -15.89 -12.26 0.78
N ASP A 30 -16.26 -11.77 -0.40
CA ASP A 30 -15.74 -12.25 -1.69
C ASP A 30 -14.31 -11.77 -1.94
N ALA A 31 -13.96 -10.58 -1.48
CA ALA A 31 -12.66 -9.96 -1.73
C ALA A 31 -12.13 -9.18 -0.54
N VAL A 32 -10.82 -9.16 -0.42
CA VAL A 32 -10.06 -8.29 0.50
C VAL A 32 -9.21 -7.34 -0.32
N VAL A 33 -9.26 -6.05 0.01
CA VAL A 33 -8.32 -5.04 -0.51
C VAL A 33 -7.51 -4.51 0.65
N HIS A 34 -6.23 -4.83 0.65
CA HIS A 34 -5.32 -4.52 1.75
C HIS A 34 -4.54 -3.24 1.50
N PHE A 35 -5.02 -2.14 2.10
CA PHE A 35 -4.36 -0.83 2.11
C PHE A 35 -3.58 -0.56 3.40
N ALA A 36 -3.88 -1.28 4.49
CA ALA A 36 -3.33 -0.98 5.80
C ALA A 36 -1.81 -1.12 5.81
N ALA A 37 -1.11 -0.07 6.18
CA ALA A 37 0.34 -0.05 6.28
C ALA A 37 0.82 1.15 7.11
N GLU A 38 1.95 0.99 7.79
CA GLU A 38 2.80 2.12 8.14
C GLU A 38 3.49 2.61 6.88
N SER A 39 3.43 3.93 6.57
CA SER A 39 3.81 4.44 5.24
C SER A 39 4.71 5.67 5.24
N HIS A 40 5.23 6.12 6.39
CA HIS A 40 6.05 7.32 6.48
C HIS A 40 7.55 6.96 6.52
N VAL A 41 8.28 7.24 5.44
CA VAL A 41 9.68 6.84 5.28
C VAL A 41 10.56 7.36 6.42
N ASP A 42 10.48 8.65 6.79
CA ASP A 42 11.31 9.23 7.85
C ASP A 42 11.06 8.57 9.20
N ARG A 43 9.80 8.24 9.51
CA ARG A 43 9.47 7.47 10.73
C ARG A 43 10.08 6.07 10.68
N SER A 44 10.12 5.42 9.52
CA SER A 44 10.75 4.10 9.38
C SER A 44 12.27 4.12 9.61
N ILE A 45 12.91 5.26 9.32
CA ILE A 45 14.35 5.46 9.59
C ILE A 45 14.60 5.69 11.08
N ALA A 46 13.69 6.40 11.74
CA ALA A 46 13.78 6.66 13.18
C ALA A 46 13.47 5.40 14.02
N ASP A 47 12.45 4.63 13.61
CA ASP A 47 12.03 3.38 14.25
C ASP A 47 11.39 2.46 13.21
N SER A 48 12.02 1.33 12.93
CA SER A 48 11.55 0.37 11.93
C SER A 48 10.56 -0.67 12.47
N ASP A 49 10.47 -0.86 13.78
CA ASP A 49 9.70 -1.94 14.40
C ASP A 49 8.21 -1.88 14.04
N PRO A 50 7.52 -0.71 14.11
CA PRO A 50 6.12 -0.61 13.71
C PRO A 50 5.88 -1.01 12.23
N PHE A 51 6.87 -0.75 11.35
CA PHE A 51 6.78 -1.09 9.93
C PHE A 51 6.87 -2.60 9.70
N VAL A 52 7.77 -3.28 10.39
CA VAL A 52 7.85 -4.75 10.34
C VAL A 52 6.59 -5.36 10.94
N GLN A 53 6.15 -4.87 12.09
CA GLN A 53 4.94 -5.35 12.75
C GLN A 53 3.71 -5.21 11.83
N THR A 54 3.42 -4.00 11.38
CA THR A 54 2.21 -3.75 10.59
C THR A 54 2.32 -4.30 9.18
N ASN A 55 3.40 -3.95 8.45
CA ASN A 55 3.47 -4.26 7.02
C ASN A 55 3.78 -5.74 6.76
N VAL A 56 4.56 -6.39 7.61
CA VAL A 56 4.94 -7.80 7.40
C VAL A 56 4.02 -8.74 8.19
N LEU A 57 3.99 -8.62 9.52
CA LEU A 57 3.20 -9.52 10.36
C LEU A 57 1.70 -9.29 10.18
N GLY A 58 1.25 -8.02 10.06
CA GLY A 58 -0.14 -7.70 9.77
C GLY A 58 -0.59 -8.26 8.41
N THR A 59 0.23 -8.13 7.36
CA THR A 59 -0.05 -8.75 6.06
C THR A 59 -0.15 -10.27 6.17
N GLN A 60 0.79 -10.93 6.89
CA GLN A 60 0.74 -12.36 7.11
C GLN A 60 -0.56 -12.80 7.82
N THR A 61 -0.99 -12.04 8.82
CA THR A 61 -2.23 -12.30 9.56
C THR A 61 -3.45 -12.21 8.66
N LEU A 62 -3.53 -11.15 7.83
CA LEU A 62 -4.61 -11.00 6.85
C LEU A 62 -4.62 -12.12 5.81
N LEU A 63 -3.45 -12.55 5.30
CA LEU A 63 -3.34 -13.66 4.35
C LEU A 63 -3.83 -14.98 4.95
N LYS A 64 -3.46 -15.27 6.21
CA LYS A 64 -3.96 -16.44 6.94
C LYS A 64 -5.46 -16.38 7.13
N ALA A 65 -5.99 -15.21 7.51
CA ALA A 65 -7.42 -15.02 7.71
C ALA A 65 -8.21 -15.17 6.40
N ALA A 66 -7.69 -14.61 5.30
CA ALA A 66 -8.31 -14.74 3.98
C ALA A 66 -8.32 -16.21 3.50
N MET A 67 -7.21 -16.92 3.66
CA MET A 67 -7.10 -18.33 3.31
C MET A 67 -8.07 -19.21 4.14
N ASN A 68 -8.15 -19.00 5.45
CA ASN A 68 -8.99 -19.79 6.34
C ASN A 68 -10.51 -19.51 6.16
N ASN A 69 -10.86 -18.45 5.46
CA ASN A 69 -12.25 -18.07 5.17
C ASN A 69 -12.60 -18.16 3.67
N ASP A 70 -11.75 -18.84 2.88
CA ASP A 70 -11.97 -19.10 1.44
C ASP A 70 -12.28 -17.82 0.64
N VAL A 71 -11.59 -16.70 0.97
CA VAL A 71 -11.75 -15.42 0.27
C VAL A 71 -11.39 -15.61 -1.20
N ALA A 72 -12.30 -15.26 -2.10
CA ALA A 72 -12.15 -15.51 -3.53
C ALA A 72 -11.08 -14.61 -4.19
N ARG A 73 -10.74 -13.47 -3.58
CA ARG A 73 -9.70 -12.56 -4.09
C ARG A 73 -9.04 -11.74 -2.97
N PHE A 74 -7.72 -11.74 -2.95
CA PHE A 74 -6.92 -10.87 -2.07
C PHE A 74 -6.10 -9.91 -2.92
N HIS A 75 -6.38 -8.62 -2.85
CA HIS A 75 -5.59 -7.58 -3.52
C HIS A 75 -4.71 -6.84 -2.52
N HIS A 76 -3.40 -6.88 -2.75
CA HIS A 76 -2.40 -6.18 -1.93
C HIS A 76 -1.94 -4.90 -2.62
N VAL A 77 -2.16 -3.77 -1.97
CA VAL A 77 -1.67 -2.47 -2.45
C VAL A 77 -0.26 -2.24 -1.93
N SER A 78 0.72 -2.25 -2.84
CA SER A 78 2.13 -2.00 -2.57
C SER A 78 2.56 -0.64 -3.14
N THR A 79 3.84 -0.46 -3.37
CA THR A 79 4.45 0.81 -3.76
C THR A 79 5.57 0.58 -4.78
N ASP A 80 5.82 1.55 -5.65
CA ASP A 80 6.97 1.58 -6.55
C ASP A 80 8.32 1.69 -5.81
N GLU A 81 8.30 2.14 -4.55
CA GLU A 81 9.51 2.24 -3.73
C GLU A 81 10.21 0.88 -3.48
N VAL A 82 9.52 -0.24 -3.71
CA VAL A 82 10.14 -1.58 -3.64
C VAL A 82 11.18 -1.80 -4.73
N PHE A 83 11.11 -1.05 -5.84
CA PHE A 83 12.06 -1.15 -6.96
C PHE A 83 13.35 -0.35 -6.74
N GLY A 84 13.41 0.50 -5.72
CA GLY A 84 14.58 1.30 -5.39
C GLY A 84 14.59 2.67 -6.03
N SER A 85 15.70 3.07 -6.65
CA SER A 85 15.88 4.39 -7.24
C SER A 85 16.44 4.31 -8.66
N LEU A 86 16.10 5.29 -9.48
CA LEU A 86 16.68 5.50 -10.80
C LEU A 86 17.66 6.67 -10.75
N GLU A 87 18.69 6.62 -11.60
CA GLU A 87 19.60 7.75 -11.79
C GLU A 87 18.83 8.96 -12.32
N LEU A 88 19.24 10.14 -11.85
CA LEU A 88 18.70 11.41 -12.35
C LEU A 88 18.95 11.47 -13.88
N ASN A 89 17.95 11.81 -14.65
CA ASN A 89 17.94 11.81 -16.12
C ASN A 89 17.98 10.41 -16.78
N SER A 90 17.76 9.33 -16.03
CA SER A 90 17.57 8.01 -16.64
C SER A 90 16.34 8.02 -17.54
N THR A 91 16.47 7.36 -18.69
CA THR A 91 15.32 7.04 -19.56
C THR A 91 14.65 5.72 -19.19
N THR A 92 15.26 4.96 -18.28
CA THR A 92 14.70 3.71 -17.74
C THR A 92 13.52 4.02 -16.84
N LYS A 93 12.49 3.18 -16.92
CA LYS A 93 11.32 3.22 -16.04
C LYS A 93 11.20 1.90 -15.30
N PHE A 94 10.56 1.94 -14.14
CA PHE A 94 10.15 0.72 -13.45
C PHE A 94 9.05 -0.01 -14.24
N SER A 95 8.99 -1.30 -14.08
CA SER A 95 7.94 -2.17 -14.59
C SER A 95 7.73 -3.32 -13.60
N GLU A 96 6.70 -4.10 -13.79
CA GLU A 96 6.37 -5.28 -12.97
C GLU A 96 7.49 -6.34 -12.96
N LYS A 97 8.43 -6.24 -13.91
CA LYS A 97 9.60 -7.14 -14.04
C LYS A 97 10.88 -6.57 -13.43
N THR A 98 10.84 -5.33 -12.95
CA THR A 98 12.00 -4.72 -12.31
C THR A 98 12.33 -5.48 -11.02
N PRO A 99 13.58 -5.89 -10.80
CA PRO A 99 13.99 -6.50 -9.53
C PRO A 99 13.77 -5.56 -8.35
N TYR A 100 13.39 -6.10 -7.21
CA TYR A 100 13.26 -5.34 -5.98
C TYR A 100 14.63 -4.94 -5.43
N ASP A 101 14.77 -3.66 -5.09
CA ASP A 101 15.97 -3.07 -4.48
C ASP A 101 15.58 -1.95 -3.49
N PRO A 102 14.78 -2.26 -2.46
CA PRO A 102 14.24 -1.27 -1.53
C PRO A 102 15.36 -0.53 -0.78
N ARG A 103 15.22 0.80 -0.60
CA ARG A 103 16.25 1.70 -0.06
C ARG A 103 15.89 2.30 1.30
N SER A 104 14.77 1.92 1.91
CA SER A 104 14.36 2.35 3.25
C SER A 104 13.76 1.20 4.03
N PRO A 105 13.70 1.26 5.39
CA PRO A 105 13.00 0.25 6.18
C PRO A 105 11.52 0.11 5.78
N TYR A 106 10.84 1.21 5.45
CA TYR A 106 9.49 1.19 4.88
C TYR A 106 9.42 0.35 3.60
N SER A 107 10.20 0.72 2.58
CA SER A 107 10.17 0.01 1.29
C SER A 107 10.62 -1.45 1.43
N ALA A 108 11.56 -1.75 2.34
CA ALA A 108 11.96 -3.13 2.66
C ALA A 108 10.82 -3.93 3.30
N SER A 109 10.05 -3.33 4.22
CA SER A 109 8.88 -3.99 4.82
C SER A 109 7.77 -4.23 3.79
N LYS A 110 7.55 -3.31 2.84
CA LYS A 110 6.61 -3.48 1.73
C LYS A 110 7.07 -4.59 0.76
N ALA A 111 8.35 -4.63 0.41
CA ALA A 111 8.92 -5.70 -0.40
C ALA A 111 8.77 -7.07 0.27
N ALA A 112 8.99 -7.14 1.58
CA ALA A 112 8.79 -8.37 2.36
C ALA A 112 7.32 -8.82 2.33
N SER A 113 6.37 -7.89 2.49
CA SER A 113 4.94 -8.22 2.40
C SER A 113 4.54 -8.68 1.00
N ASP A 114 5.06 -8.07 -0.08
CA ASP A 114 4.83 -8.52 -1.45
C ASP A 114 5.31 -9.96 -1.66
N HIS A 115 6.48 -10.31 -1.12
CA HIS A 115 7.00 -11.68 -1.19
C HIS A 115 6.14 -12.66 -0.40
N LEU A 116 5.60 -12.27 0.77
CA LEU A 116 4.64 -13.11 1.51
C LEU A 116 3.36 -13.34 0.71
N VAL A 117 2.81 -12.30 0.09
CA VAL A 117 1.60 -12.40 -0.75
C VAL A 117 1.82 -13.40 -1.90
N ARG A 118 2.95 -13.29 -2.61
CA ARG A 118 3.33 -14.25 -3.68
C ARG A 118 3.53 -15.66 -3.14
N ALA A 119 4.19 -15.79 -1.97
CA ALA A 119 4.43 -17.10 -1.35
C ALA A 119 3.11 -17.79 -0.98
N PHE A 120 2.12 -17.06 -0.46
CA PHE A 120 0.80 -17.62 -0.16
C PHE A 120 0.07 -18.09 -1.43
N HIS A 121 0.21 -17.37 -2.54
CA HIS A 121 -0.31 -17.82 -3.82
C HIS A 121 0.35 -19.12 -4.28
N HIS A 122 1.68 -19.16 -4.32
CA HIS A 122 2.42 -20.33 -4.84
C HIS A 122 2.29 -21.55 -3.94
N THR A 123 2.26 -21.36 -2.61
CA THR A 123 2.25 -22.47 -1.66
C THR A 123 0.84 -23.00 -1.37
N TYR A 124 -0.12 -22.09 -1.24
CA TYR A 124 -1.45 -22.43 -0.76
C TYR A 124 -2.55 -22.21 -1.81
N GLY A 125 -2.20 -21.65 -2.98
CA GLY A 125 -3.17 -21.37 -4.04
C GLY A 125 -4.10 -20.18 -3.75
N LEU A 126 -3.79 -19.33 -2.75
CA LEU A 126 -4.62 -18.16 -2.47
C LEU A 126 -4.72 -17.27 -3.71
N PRO A 127 -5.92 -16.90 -4.18
CA PRO A 127 -6.06 -16.02 -5.33
C PRO A 127 -5.68 -14.57 -4.99
N ILE A 128 -4.48 -14.16 -5.36
CA ILE A 128 -3.96 -12.82 -5.06
C ILE A 128 -3.75 -11.97 -6.31
N THR A 129 -3.70 -10.67 -6.11
CA THR A 129 -3.11 -9.68 -7.03
C THR A 129 -2.34 -8.65 -6.23
N ILE A 130 -1.30 -8.05 -6.84
CA ILE A 130 -0.50 -6.97 -6.23
C ILE A 130 -0.56 -5.77 -7.17
N SER A 131 -0.57 -4.55 -6.63
CA SER A 131 -0.30 -3.33 -7.39
C SER A 131 0.81 -2.50 -6.75
N ASN A 132 1.74 -1.99 -7.58
CA ASN A 132 2.83 -1.13 -7.15
C ASN A 132 2.56 0.31 -7.62
N CYS A 133 1.82 1.07 -6.83
CA CYS A 133 1.48 2.45 -7.18
C CYS A 133 2.63 3.42 -6.90
N SER A 134 2.70 4.51 -7.69
CA SER A 134 3.53 5.67 -7.41
C SER A 134 2.92 6.57 -6.32
N ASN A 135 3.50 7.76 -6.07
CA ASN A 135 3.02 8.67 -5.04
C ASN A 135 1.59 9.16 -5.33
N ASN A 136 0.65 8.81 -4.49
CA ASN A 136 -0.73 9.25 -4.62
C ASN A 136 -0.91 10.70 -4.17
N PHE A 137 -1.79 11.45 -4.84
CA PHE A 137 -2.22 12.78 -4.42
C PHE A 137 -3.73 12.95 -4.66
N GLY A 138 -4.34 13.89 -3.95
CA GLY A 138 -5.76 14.22 -4.14
C GLY A 138 -6.49 14.48 -2.81
N PRO A 139 -7.83 14.48 -2.84
CA PRO A 139 -8.66 14.70 -1.66
C PRO A 139 -8.31 13.73 -0.52
N TYR A 140 -8.38 14.24 0.72
CA TYR A 140 -8.08 13.51 1.96
C TYR A 140 -6.62 13.05 2.12
N HIS A 141 -5.70 13.55 1.29
CA HIS A 141 -4.27 13.28 1.45
C HIS A 141 -3.80 13.76 2.84
N PHE A 142 -3.09 12.90 3.56
CA PHE A 142 -2.69 13.17 4.95
C PHE A 142 -1.80 14.43 5.05
N PRO A 143 -2.06 15.35 5.99
CA PRO A 143 -1.46 16.68 6.03
C PRO A 143 0.07 16.73 6.12
N GLU A 144 0.73 15.70 6.65
CA GLU A 144 2.19 15.63 6.75
C GLU A 144 2.88 15.29 5.41
N LYS A 145 2.13 14.85 4.41
CA LYS A 145 2.68 14.52 3.09
C LYS A 145 2.98 15.80 2.30
N LEU A 146 3.93 15.69 1.35
CA LEU A 146 4.54 16.84 0.66
C LEU A 146 3.51 17.86 0.12
N ILE A 147 2.52 17.41 -0.65
CA ILE A 147 1.58 18.31 -1.33
C ILE A 147 0.69 19.06 -0.33
N PRO A 148 -0.05 18.39 0.59
CA PRO A 148 -0.88 19.13 1.54
C PRO A 148 -0.03 19.95 2.52
N LEU A 149 1.13 19.47 2.95
CA LEU A 149 2.05 20.24 3.81
C LEU A 149 2.52 21.52 3.12
N ALA A 150 2.90 21.43 1.85
CA ALA A 150 3.30 22.61 1.07
C ALA A 150 2.16 23.63 0.94
N ILE A 151 0.95 23.16 0.63
CA ILE A 151 -0.24 24.02 0.51
C ILE A 151 -0.54 24.70 1.85
N THR A 152 -0.58 23.94 2.96
CA THR A 152 -0.89 24.47 4.30
C THR A 152 0.15 25.50 4.72
N ASN A 153 1.45 25.19 4.57
CA ASN A 153 2.51 26.14 4.90
C ASN A 153 2.40 27.44 4.10
N LEU A 154 2.16 27.35 2.79
CA LEU A 154 2.02 28.53 1.94
C LEU A 154 0.81 29.39 2.34
N LEU A 155 -0.32 28.77 2.70
CA LEU A 155 -1.50 29.50 3.18
C LEU A 155 -1.26 30.21 4.51
N GLU A 156 -0.39 29.66 5.35
CA GLU A 156 0.01 30.23 6.64
C GLU A 156 1.21 31.19 6.52
N GLY A 157 1.74 31.44 5.31
CA GLY A 157 2.91 32.28 5.08
C GLY A 157 4.22 31.64 5.54
N LEU A 158 4.24 30.34 5.75
CA LEU A 158 5.40 29.56 6.14
C LEU A 158 6.19 29.06 4.91
N LYS A 159 7.46 28.72 5.13
CA LYS A 159 8.30 28.14 4.07
C LYS A 159 7.95 26.69 3.84
N VAL A 160 7.95 26.27 2.57
CA VAL A 160 7.85 24.85 2.19
C VAL A 160 9.18 24.17 2.50
N PRO A 161 9.20 23.06 3.27
CA PRO A 161 10.44 22.32 3.50
C PRO A 161 10.89 21.62 2.21
N ILE A 162 12.16 21.76 1.88
CA ILE A 162 12.80 21.08 0.76
C ILE A 162 13.79 20.06 1.33
N TYR A 163 13.61 18.79 0.95
CA TYR A 163 14.53 17.72 1.36
C TYR A 163 15.78 17.71 0.47
N GLY A 164 16.95 17.56 1.12
CA GLY A 164 18.25 17.50 0.45
C GLY A 164 18.49 18.74 -0.43
N ASP A 165 18.84 18.50 -1.68
CA ASP A 165 19.08 19.53 -2.70
C ASP A 165 17.84 19.90 -3.54
N GLY A 166 16.70 19.27 -3.26
CA GLY A 166 15.44 19.50 -3.98
C GLY A 166 15.35 18.79 -5.35
N LEU A 167 16.31 17.93 -5.70
CA LEU A 167 16.38 17.26 -7.00
C LEU A 167 15.67 15.90 -7.03
N TYR A 168 14.98 15.51 -5.96
CA TYR A 168 14.22 14.28 -5.93
C TYR A 168 13.04 14.31 -6.90
N VAL A 169 13.06 13.42 -7.89
CA VAL A 169 11.97 13.24 -8.85
C VAL A 169 10.98 12.23 -8.30
N ARG A 170 9.69 12.50 -8.48
CA ARG A 170 8.59 11.61 -8.12
C ARG A 170 7.58 11.54 -9.25
N ASP A 171 7.03 10.36 -9.45
CA ASP A 171 5.81 10.18 -10.25
C ASP A 171 4.58 10.38 -9.36
N TRP A 172 3.53 11.02 -9.90
CA TRP A 172 2.35 11.38 -9.15
C TRP A 172 1.10 10.80 -9.79
N LEU A 173 0.36 10.02 -9.01
CA LEU A 173 -0.87 9.36 -9.42
C LEU A 173 -2.06 10.01 -8.69
N TYR A 174 -3.05 10.45 -9.45
CA TYR A 174 -4.28 10.97 -8.85
C TYR A 174 -5.05 9.84 -8.16
N VAL A 175 -5.53 10.10 -6.94
CA VAL A 175 -6.08 9.05 -6.07
C VAL A 175 -7.32 8.36 -6.65
N GLU A 176 -8.16 9.08 -7.41
CA GLU A 176 -9.34 8.48 -8.04
C GLU A 176 -8.92 7.54 -9.17
N ASP A 177 -7.91 7.89 -9.98
CA ASP A 177 -7.36 7.01 -11.03
C ASP A 177 -6.77 5.73 -10.40
N HIS A 178 -6.11 5.85 -9.23
CA HIS A 178 -5.64 4.69 -8.50
C HIS A 178 -6.80 3.79 -8.01
N CYS A 179 -7.86 4.39 -7.48
CA CYS A 179 -9.05 3.64 -7.07
C CYS A 179 -9.70 2.91 -8.26
N GLU A 180 -9.80 3.57 -9.43
CA GLU A 180 -10.32 2.95 -10.65
C GLU A 180 -9.42 1.80 -11.13
N ALA A 181 -8.10 1.97 -11.07
CA ALA A 181 -7.15 0.90 -11.41
C ALA A 181 -7.33 -0.33 -10.49
N ILE A 182 -7.48 -0.12 -9.18
CA ILE A 182 -7.75 -1.21 -8.23
C ILE A 182 -9.08 -1.91 -8.56
N ASP A 183 -10.13 -1.16 -8.85
CA ASP A 183 -11.44 -1.73 -9.24
C ASP A 183 -11.32 -2.60 -10.51
N VAL A 184 -10.56 -2.13 -11.50
CA VAL A 184 -10.27 -2.89 -12.72
C VAL A 184 -9.47 -4.17 -12.40
N ILE A 185 -8.45 -4.09 -11.53
CA ILE A 185 -7.66 -5.26 -11.12
C ILE A 185 -8.55 -6.26 -10.37
N LEU A 186 -9.42 -5.81 -9.48
CA LEU A 186 -10.36 -6.68 -8.77
C LEU A 186 -11.28 -7.43 -9.73
N LYS A 187 -11.76 -6.77 -10.79
CA LYS A 187 -12.70 -7.35 -11.76
C LYS A 187 -12.04 -8.20 -12.84
N LYS A 188 -10.86 -7.80 -13.31
CA LYS A 188 -10.23 -8.34 -14.53
C LYS A 188 -8.80 -8.85 -14.32
N GLY A 189 -8.17 -8.54 -13.19
CA GLY A 189 -6.80 -8.96 -12.90
C GLY A 189 -6.67 -10.48 -12.82
N LYS A 190 -5.56 -10.99 -13.32
CA LYS A 190 -5.24 -12.42 -13.27
C LYS A 190 -4.66 -12.77 -11.90
N SER A 191 -5.11 -13.87 -11.32
CA SER A 191 -4.57 -14.35 -10.06
C SER A 191 -3.06 -14.64 -10.17
N GLY A 192 -2.31 -14.19 -9.16
CA GLY A 192 -0.86 -14.32 -9.12
C GLY A 192 -0.07 -13.17 -9.76
N GLU A 193 -0.74 -12.26 -10.50
CA GLU A 193 -0.08 -11.19 -11.24
C GLU A 193 0.12 -9.92 -10.41
N THR A 194 1.13 -9.14 -10.82
CA THR A 194 1.45 -7.80 -10.31
C THR A 194 1.20 -6.76 -11.41
N TYR A 195 0.75 -5.57 -11.03
CA TYR A 195 0.37 -4.46 -11.91
C TYR A 195 1.05 -3.16 -11.46
#